data_5c9f9e3904459305e9317a6f0d00e074
#
_entry.id   5c9f9e3904459305e9317a6f0d00e074
#
_cell.length_a   1.000
_cell.length_b   1.000
_cell.length_c   1.000
_cell.angle_alpha   90.00
_cell.angle_beta   90.00
_cell.angle_gamma   90.00
#
_symmetry.space_group_name_H-M   'P 1'
#
loop_
_entity.id
_entity.type
_entity.pdbx_description
1 polymer ?
#
loop_
_entity_poly.entity_id
_entity_poly.type
_entity_poly.pdbx_seq_one_letter_code
_entity_poly.pdbx_strand_id
1 'polypeptide(L)'
;MNIEFHYYAVYVLALEAGFDESTAFLIARSSQEVDDSTTPQRFDAPRGLVDLAVTQNYLFWDDAVKRDIYLPFHFVPGDPDASAKARADGGRNPYTVTPNSDNAKELLVAAFRDKDPYLMGIAAHAFADTWAHQNFCGLLDASNDIGASSPAAGLPPAGHLQALSSPDEPDARWVDSRLRPDSRLVVNRDRFSAAAVKLFRYFRVFLGRPFGDDELVVARLAAIWAKPSKDERLADYVICWNVRPYEPRLWRRDAGVPEDRSMFAGVRHYDKLAWAKSQLSKAGGSRAATVVQADSSFYATDLYRWHEAATEHRRRALSMLERKGL
;
A
#
# COMPACT_ATOMS: atom_id res chain seq x y z
N MET A 1 1.95 1.01 -4.57
CA MET A 1 2.27 2.43 -4.96
C MET A 1 3.16 3.05 -3.89
N ASN A 2 3.61 4.31 -4.04
CA ASN A 2 4.40 5.00 -3.01
C ASN A 2 3.57 6.02 -2.20
N ILE A 3 4.22 6.75 -1.27
CA ILE A 3 3.60 7.76 -0.42
C ILE A 3 2.85 8.86 -1.19
N GLU A 4 3.25 9.15 -2.44
CA GLU A 4 2.58 10.17 -3.26
C GLU A 4 1.14 9.75 -3.60
N PHE A 5 0.89 8.44 -3.71
CA PHE A 5 -0.47 7.95 -3.85
C PHE A 5 -1.11 7.64 -2.48
N HIS A 6 -0.45 6.79 -1.67
CA HIS A 6 -1.05 6.26 -0.45
C HIS A 6 -1.39 7.31 0.61
N TYR A 7 -0.62 8.39 0.68
CA TYR A 7 -0.94 9.51 1.56
C TYR A 7 -1.51 10.69 0.81
N TYR A 8 -0.71 11.30 -0.09
CA TYR A 8 -1.06 12.59 -0.67
C TYR A 8 -2.25 12.53 -1.61
N ALA A 9 -2.25 11.62 -2.59
CA ALA A 9 -3.38 11.51 -3.51
C ALA A 9 -4.65 11.01 -2.79
N VAL A 10 -4.54 10.03 -1.89
CA VAL A 10 -5.69 9.57 -1.08
C VAL A 10 -6.28 10.71 -0.26
N TYR A 11 -5.44 11.57 0.33
CA TYR A 11 -5.92 12.75 1.07
C TYR A 11 -6.67 13.73 0.17
N VAL A 12 -6.08 14.09 -0.98
CA VAL A 12 -6.72 14.96 -1.97
C VAL A 12 -8.05 14.37 -2.43
N LEU A 13 -8.07 13.09 -2.82
CA LEU A 13 -9.27 12.40 -3.29
C LEU A 13 -10.38 12.37 -2.23
N ALA A 14 -10.03 12.17 -0.96
CA ALA A 14 -10.98 12.20 0.14
C ALA A 14 -11.55 13.61 0.37
N LEU A 15 -10.71 14.65 0.39
CA LEU A 15 -11.14 16.04 0.51
C LEU A 15 -12.06 16.46 -0.65
N GLU A 16 -11.65 16.23 -1.88
CA GLU A 16 -12.40 16.58 -3.09
C GLU A 16 -13.69 15.76 -3.21
N ALA A 17 -13.71 14.53 -2.70
CA ALA A 17 -14.95 13.76 -2.59
C ALA A 17 -15.92 14.36 -1.58
N GLY A 18 -15.41 15.09 -0.57
CA GLY A 18 -16.19 15.84 0.39
C GLY A 18 -16.22 15.27 1.80
N PHE A 19 -15.24 14.47 2.18
CA PHE A 19 -14.96 14.20 3.59
C PHE A 19 -14.48 15.48 4.29
N ASP A 20 -14.76 15.60 5.56
CA ASP A 20 -14.12 16.63 6.39
C ASP A 20 -12.60 16.37 6.51
N GLU A 21 -11.85 17.44 6.84
CA GLU A 21 -10.40 17.40 6.87
C GLU A 21 -9.85 16.30 7.82
N SER A 22 -10.47 16.12 8.98
CA SER A 22 -10.01 15.16 9.97
C SER A 22 -10.22 13.71 9.49
N THR A 23 -11.37 13.43 8.91
CA THR A 23 -11.66 12.11 8.32
C THR A 23 -10.76 11.83 7.10
N ALA A 24 -10.59 12.80 6.21
CA ALA A 24 -9.71 12.68 5.05
C ALA A 24 -8.25 12.41 5.47
N PHE A 25 -7.78 13.12 6.53
CA PHE A 25 -6.46 12.88 7.11
C PHE A 25 -6.31 11.46 7.67
N LEU A 26 -7.30 10.97 8.45
CA LEU A 26 -7.26 9.62 9.01
C LEU A 26 -7.25 8.54 7.93
N ILE A 27 -8.06 8.69 6.88
CA ILE A 27 -8.07 7.77 5.73
C ILE A 27 -6.69 7.73 5.06
N ALA A 28 -6.13 8.90 4.73
CA ALA A 28 -4.84 9.00 4.06
C ALA A 28 -3.69 8.48 4.93
N ARG A 29 -3.69 8.86 6.21
CA ARG A 29 -2.67 8.42 7.17
C ARG A 29 -2.71 6.91 7.37
N SER A 30 -3.92 6.33 7.49
CA SER A 30 -4.12 4.89 7.62
C SER A 30 -3.67 4.12 6.39
N SER A 31 -3.87 4.70 5.21
CA SER A 31 -3.40 4.11 3.96
C SER A 31 -1.86 4.04 3.93
N GLN A 32 -1.16 5.13 4.25
CA GLN A 32 0.30 5.13 4.28
C GLN A 32 0.90 4.29 5.42
N GLU A 33 0.23 4.21 6.56
CA GLU A 33 0.71 3.42 7.70
C GLU A 33 0.85 1.93 7.35
N VAL A 34 0.14 1.45 6.32
CA VAL A 34 0.29 0.08 5.80
C VAL A 34 1.73 -0.18 5.32
N ASP A 35 2.35 0.79 4.63
CA ASP A 35 3.75 0.71 4.20
C ASP A 35 4.74 0.95 5.36
N ASP A 36 4.36 1.77 6.33
CA ASP A 36 5.25 2.21 7.40
C ASP A 36 5.33 1.20 8.56
N SER A 37 4.34 0.33 8.72
CA SER A 37 4.33 -0.66 9.80
C SER A 37 5.20 -1.89 9.47
N THR A 38 6.52 -1.66 9.52
CA THR A 38 7.55 -2.63 9.10
C THR A 38 8.20 -3.38 10.25
N THR A 39 8.04 -2.92 11.48
CA THR A 39 8.77 -3.43 12.64
C THR A 39 7.81 -3.88 13.74
N PRO A 40 7.97 -5.10 14.26
CA PRO A 40 7.20 -5.56 15.42
C PRO A 40 7.40 -4.64 16.63
N GLN A 41 6.29 -4.18 17.20
CA GLN A 41 6.26 -3.42 18.45
C GLN A 41 5.27 -4.07 19.39
N ARG A 42 5.62 -4.17 20.65
CA ARG A 42 4.78 -4.74 21.70
C ARG A 42 4.48 -3.69 22.75
N PHE A 43 3.23 -3.54 23.09
CA PHE A 43 2.79 -2.70 24.20
C PHE A 43 2.37 -3.58 25.38
N ASP A 44 2.86 -3.27 26.56
CA ASP A 44 2.36 -3.81 27.83
C ASP A 44 1.35 -2.82 28.38
N ALA A 45 0.09 -3.12 28.20
CA ALA A 45 -1.04 -2.24 28.48
C ALA A 45 -2.01 -2.90 29.48
N PRO A 46 -2.89 -2.15 30.16
CA PRO A 46 -3.72 -2.67 31.26
C PRO A 46 -4.62 -3.88 30.93
N ARG A 47 -4.96 -4.08 29.64
CA ARG A 47 -5.76 -5.24 29.19
C ARG A 47 -4.90 -6.41 28.70
N GLY A 48 -3.56 -6.30 28.81
CA GLY A 48 -2.60 -7.30 28.38
C GLY A 48 -1.65 -6.81 27.31
N LEU A 49 -0.83 -7.73 26.80
CA LEU A 49 0.15 -7.45 25.76
C LEU A 49 -0.53 -7.26 24.40
N VAL A 50 -0.16 -6.18 23.71
CA VAL A 50 -0.62 -5.89 22.36
C VAL A 50 0.58 -5.90 21.41
N ASP A 51 0.59 -6.85 20.48
CA ASP A 51 1.54 -6.88 19.36
C ASP A 51 0.97 -6.10 18.19
N LEU A 52 1.57 -4.95 17.85
CA LEU A 52 1.09 -4.16 16.72
C LEU A 52 1.12 -4.93 15.41
N ALA A 53 0.11 -4.73 14.59
CA ALA A 53 0.05 -5.31 13.26
C ALA A 53 1.25 -4.84 12.42
N VAL A 54 2.03 -5.78 11.92
CA VAL A 54 3.03 -5.56 10.88
C VAL A 54 2.35 -5.82 9.55
N THR A 55 2.37 -4.82 8.68
CA THR A 55 1.68 -4.85 7.38
C THR A 55 2.63 -4.70 6.21
N GLN A 56 3.93 -4.48 6.46
CA GLN A 56 4.98 -4.47 5.44
C GLN A 56 6.20 -5.23 5.95
N ASN A 57 6.69 -6.17 5.14
CA ASN A 57 7.87 -6.97 5.45
C ASN A 57 8.54 -7.42 4.14
N TYR A 58 9.85 -7.69 4.17
CA TYR A 58 10.60 -8.10 2.97
C TYR A 58 11.17 -9.52 3.09
N LEU A 59 10.71 -10.31 4.06
CA LEU A 59 11.05 -11.72 4.20
C LEU A 59 10.22 -12.58 3.21
N PHE A 60 10.46 -12.36 1.92
CA PHE A 60 9.70 -12.98 0.81
C PHE A 60 9.79 -14.51 0.76
N TRP A 61 10.67 -15.12 1.53
CA TRP A 61 10.79 -16.58 1.68
C TRP A 61 9.90 -17.13 2.81
N ASP A 62 9.39 -16.29 3.70
CA ASP A 62 8.55 -16.68 4.82
C ASP A 62 7.10 -16.81 4.39
N ASP A 63 6.51 -18.00 4.52
CA ASP A 63 5.14 -18.27 4.08
C ASP A 63 4.10 -17.52 4.93
N ALA A 64 4.39 -17.26 6.21
CA ALA A 64 3.51 -16.44 7.05
C ALA A 64 3.51 -14.99 6.57
N VAL A 65 4.66 -14.44 6.18
CA VAL A 65 4.76 -13.09 5.60
C VAL A 65 3.96 -12.99 4.29
N LYS A 66 4.09 -13.97 3.41
CA LYS A 66 3.31 -13.99 2.16
C LYS A 66 1.81 -13.99 2.43
N ARG A 67 1.36 -14.91 3.29
CA ARG A 67 -0.07 -15.10 3.61
C ARG A 67 -0.63 -13.92 4.39
N ASP A 68 0.05 -13.49 5.46
CA ASP A 68 -0.51 -12.58 6.45
C ASP A 68 -0.22 -11.10 6.15
N ILE A 69 0.72 -10.82 5.24
CA ILE A 69 1.15 -9.46 4.89
C ILE A 69 0.94 -9.19 3.39
N TYR A 70 1.59 -9.95 2.50
CA TYR A 70 1.57 -9.60 1.08
C TYR A 70 0.19 -9.73 0.46
N LEU A 71 -0.47 -10.86 0.63
CA LEU A 71 -1.78 -11.10 0.02
C LEU A 71 -2.88 -10.16 0.55
N PRO A 72 -2.98 -9.88 1.88
CA PRO A 72 -4.01 -8.98 2.38
C PRO A 72 -3.79 -7.52 2.04
N PHE A 73 -2.53 -7.03 2.06
CA PHE A 73 -2.27 -5.60 2.08
C PHE A 73 -1.73 -5.06 0.76
N HIS A 74 -0.91 -5.83 0.01
CA HIS A 74 -0.18 -5.31 -1.16
C HIS A 74 -0.45 -6.05 -2.46
N PHE A 75 -0.81 -7.33 -2.41
CA PHE A 75 -0.97 -8.18 -3.59
C PHE A 75 -2.30 -8.93 -3.54
N VAL A 76 -3.39 -8.21 -3.35
CA VAL A 76 -4.73 -8.83 -3.35
C VAL A 76 -4.97 -9.53 -4.69
N PRO A 77 -5.14 -10.86 -4.72
CA PRO A 77 -5.35 -11.61 -5.95
C PRO A 77 -6.56 -11.11 -6.74
N GLY A 78 -6.43 -11.11 -8.06
CA GLY A 78 -7.46 -10.63 -8.96
C GLY A 78 -8.00 -11.73 -9.88
N ASP A 79 -8.21 -11.37 -11.14
CA ASP A 79 -8.68 -12.26 -12.20
C ASP A 79 -7.49 -12.89 -12.94
N PRO A 80 -7.20 -14.18 -12.74
CA PRO A 80 -6.08 -14.86 -13.40
C PRO A 80 -6.25 -14.97 -14.93
N ASP A 81 -7.48 -15.00 -15.43
CA ASP A 81 -7.73 -15.09 -16.87
C ASP A 81 -7.50 -13.74 -17.57
N ALA A 82 -7.83 -12.63 -16.89
CA ALA A 82 -7.50 -11.28 -17.39
C ALA A 82 -5.98 -11.09 -17.45
N SER A 83 -5.25 -11.53 -16.42
CA SER A 83 -3.78 -11.47 -16.41
C SER A 83 -3.17 -12.36 -17.51
N ALA A 84 -3.65 -13.59 -17.66
CA ALA A 84 -3.15 -14.51 -18.69
C ALA A 84 -3.30 -13.92 -20.11
N LYS A 85 -4.39 -13.19 -20.38
CA LYS A 85 -4.59 -12.49 -21.68
C LYS A 85 -3.57 -11.38 -21.90
N ALA A 86 -3.11 -10.71 -20.86
CA ALA A 86 -2.13 -9.64 -20.96
C ALA A 86 -0.70 -10.17 -21.13
N ARG A 87 -0.42 -11.39 -20.65
CA ARG A 87 0.91 -12.01 -20.67
C ARG A 87 1.26 -12.57 -22.06
N ALA A 88 2.55 -12.48 -22.41
CA ALA A 88 3.09 -13.02 -23.65
C ALA A 88 3.08 -14.56 -23.68
N ASP A 89 3.29 -15.20 -22.52
CA ASP A 89 3.29 -16.65 -22.34
C ASP A 89 1.87 -17.23 -22.15
N GLY A 90 0.85 -16.40 -21.95
CA GLY A 90 -0.51 -16.84 -21.62
C GLY A 90 -0.60 -17.53 -20.25
N GLY A 91 0.44 -17.45 -19.44
CA GLY A 91 0.54 -18.10 -18.14
C GLY A 91 -0.55 -17.63 -17.16
N ARG A 92 -1.21 -18.58 -16.51
CA ARG A 92 -2.29 -18.34 -15.55
C ARG A 92 -1.77 -18.60 -14.14
N ASN A 93 -1.89 -17.60 -13.25
CA ASN A 93 -1.57 -17.74 -11.84
C ASN A 93 -2.73 -17.22 -11.00
N PRO A 94 -3.35 -18.05 -10.12
CA PRO A 94 -4.52 -17.66 -9.32
C PRO A 94 -4.24 -16.54 -8.32
N TYR A 95 -2.98 -16.31 -7.96
CA TYR A 95 -2.56 -15.24 -7.05
C TYR A 95 -2.17 -13.95 -7.79
N THR A 96 -2.35 -13.88 -9.11
CA THR A 96 -1.99 -12.69 -9.87
C THR A 96 -2.90 -11.52 -9.51
N VAL A 97 -2.29 -10.35 -9.31
CA VAL A 97 -3.00 -9.09 -9.09
C VAL A 97 -3.53 -8.56 -10.42
N THR A 98 -4.78 -8.14 -10.44
CA THR A 98 -5.37 -7.38 -11.54
C THR A 98 -6.04 -6.11 -11.03
N PRO A 99 -5.96 -4.99 -11.77
CA PRO A 99 -6.50 -3.72 -11.32
C PRO A 99 -8.02 -3.79 -11.13
N ASN A 100 -8.51 -3.13 -10.08
CA ASN A 100 -9.96 -3.07 -9.79
C ASN A 100 -10.63 -4.44 -9.70
N SER A 101 -9.94 -5.44 -9.15
CA SER A 101 -10.44 -6.80 -9.04
C SER A 101 -11.67 -6.88 -8.11
N ASP A 102 -12.50 -7.92 -8.29
CA ASP A 102 -13.67 -8.13 -7.43
C ASP A 102 -13.27 -8.38 -5.98
N ASN A 103 -12.12 -9.01 -5.75
CA ASN A 103 -11.57 -9.23 -4.40
C ASN A 103 -11.23 -7.90 -3.71
N ALA A 104 -10.50 -7.03 -4.40
CA ALA A 104 -10.14 -5.72 -3.85
C ALA A 104 -11.38 -4.82 -3.64
N LYS A 105 -12.36 -4.89 -4.54
CA LYS A 105 -13.65 -4.19 -4.38
C LYS A 105 -14.44 -4.72 -3.18
N GLU A 106 -14.47 -6.03 -2.96
CA GLU A 106 -15.16 -6.65 -1.81
C GLU A 106 -14.60 -6.09 -0.51
N LEU A 107 -13.27 -6.05 -0.36
CA LEU A 107 -12.59 -5.49 0.81
C LEU A 107 -12.87 -4.00 0.99
N LEU A 108 -12.77 -3.22 -0.08
CA LEU A 108 -12.99 -1.77 -0.06
C LEU A 108 -14.44 -1.43 0.34
N VAL A 109 -15.42 -2.08 -0.29
CA VAL A 109 -16.84 -1.85 0.00
C VAL A 109 -17.20 -2.29 1.42
N ALA A 110 -16.63 -3.40 1.91
CA ALA A 110 -16.84 -3.83 3.28
C ALA A 110 -16.31 -2.80 4.29
N ALA A 111 -15.11 -2.25 4.05
CA ALA A 111 -14.53 -1.20 4.89
C ALA A 111 -15.41 0.07 4.91
N PHE A 112 -15.96 0.47 3.76
CA PHE A 112 -16.84 1.64 3.69
C PHE A 112 -18.16 1.44 4.44
N ARG A 113 -18.72 0.22 4.45
CA ARG A 113 -19.95 -0.08 5.21
C ARG A 113 -19.76 0.09 6.71
N ASP A 114 -18.57 -0.17 7.23
CA ASP A 114 -18.27 0.02 8.65
C ASP A 114 -18.10 1.48 9.05
N LYS A 115 -17.88 2.38 8.08
CA LYS A 115 -17.69 3.82 8.32
C LYS A 115 -16.48 4.14 9.22
N ASP A 116 -15.53 3.22 9.32
CA ASP A 116 -14.29 3.39 10.07
C ASP A 116 -13.21 3.97 9.17
N PRO A 117 -12.71 5.20 9.40
CA PRO A 117 -11.72 5.84 8.55
C PRO A 117 -10.39 5.10 8.51
N TYR A 118 -10.02 4.39 9.58
CA TYR A 118 -8.79 3.57 9.60
C TYR A 118 -8.92 2.39 8.65
N LEU A 119 -10.00 1.66 8.74
CA LEU A 119 -10.27 0.52 7.86
C LEU A 119 -10.45 0.95 6.40
N MET A 120 -11.11 2.11 6.17
CA MET A 120 -11.26 2.69 4.83
C MET A 120 -9.90 3.01 4.21
N GLY A 121 -8.96 3.58 4.97
CA GLY A 121 -7.63 3.91 4.50
C GLY A 121 -6.81 2.65 4.16
N ILE A 122 -6.84 1.64 5.03
CA ILE A 122 -6.15 0.36 4.80
C ILE A 122 -6.69 -0.33 3.53
N ALA A 123 -8.01 -0.38 3.38
CA ALA A 123 -8.63 -0.99 2.20
C ALA A 123 -8.36 -0.17 0.92
N ALA A 124 -8.29 1.16 1.01
CA ALA A 124 -7.91 2.04 -0.09
C ALA A 124 -6.46 1.80 -0.54
N HIS A 125 -5.53 1.55 0.40
CA HIS A 125 -4.16 1.14 0.10
C HIS A 125 -4.13 -0.14 -0.74
N ALA A 126 -4.70 -1.23 -0.20
CA ALA A 126 -4.73 -2.52 -0.87
C ALA A 126 -5.43 -2.46 -2.25
N PHE A 127 -6.49 -1.65 -2.36
CA PHE A 127 -7.20 -1.40 -3.61
C PHE A 127 -6.32 -0.67 -4.62
N ALA A 128 -5.64 0.41 -4.24
CA ALA A 128 -4.76 1.18 -5.11
C ALA A 128 -3.58 0.34 -5.61
N ASP A 129 -2.99 -0.48 -4.74
CA ASP A 129 -1.88 -1.37 -5.10
C ASP A 129 -2.23 -2.36 -6.21
N THR A 130 -3.51 -2.65 -6.44
CA THR A 130 -3.90 -3.51 -7.57
C THR A 130 -3.53 -2.93 -8.95
N TRP A 131 -3.34 -1.62 -9.08
CA TRP A 131 -2.82 -1.01 -10.33
C TRP A 131 -1.30 -1.01 -10.42
N ALA A 132 -0.60 -0.73 -9.31
CA ALA A 132 0.86 -0.75 -9.31
C ALA A 132 1.39 -2.18 -9.53
N HIS A 133 0.82 -3.12 -8.80
CA HIS A 133 1.28 -4.51 -8.75
C HIS A 133 0.57 -5.43 -9.76
N GLN A 134 -0.19 -4.89 -10.70
CA GLN A 134 -0.86 -5.72 -11.73
C GLN A 134 0.13 -6.61 -12.47
N ASN A 135 -0.30 -7.85 -12.73
CA ASN A 135 0.48 -8.95 -13.33
C ASN A 135 1.62 -9.51 -12.46
N PHE A 136 1.79 -9.02 -11.23
CA PHE A 136 2.59 -9.69 -10.21
C PHE A 136 1.72 -10.50 -9.25
N CYS A 137 2.33 -11.39 -8.49
CA CYS A 137 1.68 -12.04 -7.34
C CYS A 137 2.54 -11.85 -6.09
N GLY A 138 1.92 -11.89 -4.91
CA GLY A 138 2.60 -11.68 -3.63
C GLY A 138 3.45 -12.86 -3.15
N LEU A 139 3.78 -13.79 -4.04
CA LEU A 139 4.51 -15.01 -3.74
C LEU A 139 5.90 -14.99 -4.37
N LEU A 140 6.76 -15.88 -3.93
CA LEU A 140 7.98 -16.25 -4.67
C LEU A 140 7.57 -17.22 -5.79
N ASP A 141 7.45 -16.71 -7.01
CA ASP A 141 6.88 -17.44 -8.13
C ASP A 141 7.51 -17.03 -9.46
N ALA A 142 7.75 -17.98 -10.34
CA ALA A 142 8.37 -17.76 -11.65
C ALA A 142 7.55 -16.77 -12.53
N SER A 143 6.23 -16.65 -12.31
CA SER A 143 5.41 -15.68 -13.04
C SER A 143 5.78 -14.22 -12.74
N ASN A 144 6.56 -13.96 -11.68
CA ASN A 144 7.09 -12.64 -11.34
C ASN A 144 8.41 -12.30 -12.05
N ASP A 145 9.04 -13.27 -12.72
CA ASP A 145 10.35 -13.06 -13.37
C ASP A 145 10.22 -12.16 -14.58
N ILE A 146 10.80 -10.96 -14.51
CA ILE A 146 10.86 -10.00 -15.62
C ILE A 146 12.13 -10.15 -16.48
N GLY A 147 12.92 -11.18 -16.24
CA GLY A 147 14.05 -11.62 -17.07
C GLY A 147 15.08 -10.53 -17.34
N ALA A 148 15.51 -10.42 -18.60
CA ALA A 148 16.54 -9.47 -19.01
C ALA A 148 16.15 -7.99 -18.86
N SER A 149 14.87 -7.67 -18.68
CA SER A 149 14.38 -6.29 -18.42
C SER A 149 14.53 -5.89 -16.95
N SER A 150 14.98 -6.79 -16.09
CA SER A 150 15.11 -6.54 -14.67
C SER A 150 16.24 -5.53 -14.38
N PRO A 151 15.96 -4.40 -13.71
CA PRO A 151 17.00 -3.53 -13.18
C PRO A 151 17.79 -4.19 -12.03
N ALA A 152 17.30 -5.30 -11.51
CA ALA A 152 17.87 -6.05 -10.40
C ALA A 152 18.02 -7.53 -10.75
N ALA A 153 18.70 -7.82 -11.87
CA ALA A 153 19.01 -9.17 -12.32
C ALA A 153 19.72 -9.97 -11.20
N GLY A 154 19.24 -11.20 -10.98
CA GLY A 154 19.75 -12.06 -9.90
C GLY A 154 19.01 -11.95 -8.56
N LEU A 155 18.08 -11.00 -8.39
CA LEU A 155 17.14 -11.06 -7.28
C LEU A 155 16.03 -12.09 -7.56
N PRO A 156 15.51 -12.76 -6.52
CA PRO A 156 14.45 -13.74 -6.69
C PRO A 156 13.14 -13.10 -7.19
N PRO A 157 12.32 -13.84 -7.95
CA PRO A 157 11.04 -13.38 -8.49
C PRO A 157 9.95 -13.38 -7.40
N ALA A 158 10.08 -12.48 -6.42
CA ALA A 158 9.15 -12.30 -5.31
C ALA A 158 8.41 -10.97 -5.45
N GLY A 159 7.09 -11.00 -5.62
CA GLY A 159 6.34 -9.78 -5.92
C GLY A 159 6.96 -9.03 -7.10
N HIS A 160 7.13 -7.71 -6.95
CA HIS A 160 7.82 -6.90 -7.95
C HIS A 160 9.29 -6.59 -7.60
N LEU A 161 9.96 -7.44 -6.77
CA LEU A 161 11.32 -7.19 -6.28
C LEU A 161 12.33 -6.93 -7.42
N GLN A 162 12.22 -7.67 -8.53
CA GLN A 162 13.08 -7.49 -9.70
C GLN A 162 12.83 -6.18 -10.45
N ALA A 163 11.64 -5.57 -10.33
CA ALA A 163 11.32 -4.27 -10.88
C ALA A 163 11.70 -3.12 -9.94
N LEU A 164 12.22 -3.42 -8.73
CA LEU A 164 12.53 -2.46 -7.68
C LEU A 164 11.36 -1.52 -7.37
N SER A 165 11.60 -0.19 -7.36
CA SER A 165 10.58 0.82 -7.15
C SER A 165 9.80 1.20 -8.42
N SER A 166 10.19 0.66 -9.60
CA SER A 166 9.57 1.08 -10.86
C SER A 166 8.04 1.03 -10.87
N PRO A 167 7.34 0.02 -10.31
CA PRO A 167 5.88 0.00 -10.26
C PRO A 167 5.25 1.08 -9.36
N ASP A 168 6.02 1.61 -8.39
CA ASP A 168 5.51 2.45 -7.31
C ASP A 168 5.74 3.96 -7.53
N GLU A 169 6.61 4.34 -8.47
CA GLU A 169 6.93 5.74 -8.74
C GLU A 169 5.98 6.31 -9.80
N PRO A 170 5.27 7.44 -9.55
CA PRO A 170 4.21 7.94 -10.41
C PRO A 170 4.71 8.39 -11.79
N ASP A 171 5.93 8.92 -11.89
CA ASP A 171 6.56 9.39 -13.13
C ASP A 171 7.29 8.29 -13.90
N ALA A 172 7.40 7.07 -13.34
CA ALA A 172 8.16 6.00 -13.96
C ALA A 172 7.52 5.50 -15.27
N ARG A 173 8.41 5.21 -16.22
CA ARG A 173 8.12 4.47 -17.44
C ARG A 173 9.11 3.32 -17.52
N TRP A 174 8.60 2.11 -17.62
CA TRP A 174 9.43 0.91 -17.60
C TRP A 174 8.88 -0.19 -18.48
N VAL A 175 9.70 -1.20 -18.78
CA VAL A 175 9.32 -2.31 -19.63
C VAL A 175 9.03 -3.54 -18.76
N ASP A 176 7.83 -4.08 -18.88
CA ASP A 176 7.49 -5.39 -18.32
C ASP A 176 7.55 -6.44 -19.44
N SER A 177 8.65 -7.18 -19.49
CA SER A 177 8.91 -8.18 -20.55
C SER A 177 7.95 -9.37 -20.53
N ARG A 178 7.24 -9.59 -19.43
CA ARG A 178 6.23 -10.65 -19.28
C ARG A 178 4.98 -10.38 -20.11
N LEU A 179 4.73 -9.11 -20.42
CA LEU A 179 3.54 -8.69 -21.16
C LEU A 179 3.72 -8.85 -22.68
N ARG A 180 2.61 -8.85 -23.40
CA ARG A 180 2.61 -8.86 -24.85
C ARG A 180 3.35 -7.64 -25.41
N PRO A 181 3.98 -7.73 -26.58
CA PRO A 181 4.82 -6.66 -27.12
C PRO A 181 4.16 -5.28 -27.20
N ASP A 182 2.88 -5.22 -27.49
CA ASP A 182 2.07 -4.01 -27.56
C ASP A 182 1.73 -3.38 -26.20
N SER A 183 1.91 -4.13 -25.12
CA SER A 183 1.54 -3.73 -23.75
C SER A 183 2.75 -3.67 -22.80
N ARG A 184 3.97 -3.92 -23.29
CA ARG A 184 5.19 -4.00 -22.46
C ARG A 184 5.61 -2.67 -21.86
N LEU A 185 5.36 -1.56 -22.56
CA LEU A 185 5.71 -0.24 -22.01
C LEU A 185 4.66 0.15 -20.97
N VAL A 186 5.07 0.15 -19.72
CA VAL A 186 4.25 0.58 -18.61
C VAL A 186 4.49 2.06 -18.34
N VAL A 187 3.40 2.84 -18.29
CA VAL A 187 3.38 4.24 -17.90
C VAL A 187 2.63 4.37 -16.58
N ASN A 188 3.35 4.58 -15.50
CA ASN A 188 2.72 4.55 -14.16
C ASN A 188 1.71 5.67 -13.97
N ARG A 189 1.94 6.84 -14.55
CA ARG A 189 0.97 7.93 -14.46
C ARG A 189 -0.43 7.51 -14.91
N ASP A 190 -0.53 6.68 -15.95
CA ASP A 190 -1.82 6.18 -16.43
C ASP A 190 -2.45 5.20 -15.43
N ARG A 191 -1.62 4.34 -14.81
CA ARG A 191 -2.05 3.42 -13.73
C ARG A 191 -2.53 4.17 -12.50
N PHE A 192 -1.76 5.18 -12.07
CA PHE A 192 -2.10 6.04 -10.93
C PHE A 192 -3.38 6.82 -11.19
N SER A 193 -3.54 7.39 -12.38
CA SER A 193 -4.76 8.10 -12.77
C SER A 193 -5.98 7.18 -12.77
N ALA A 194 -5.85 5.98 -13.30
CA ALA A 194 -6.94 5.00 -13.30
C ALA A 194 -7.34 4.56 -11.87
N ALA A 195 -6.36 4.36 -10.99
CA ALA A 195 -6.60 4.09 -9.57
C ALA A 195 -7.32 5.26 -8.89
N ALA A 196 -6.86 6.48 -9.12
CA ALA A 196 -7.42 7.70 -8.55
C ALA A 196 -8.88 7.92 -8.96
N VAL A 197 -9.21 7.77 -10.25
CA VAL A 197 -10.59 7.84 -10.76
C VAL A 197 -11.50 6.87 -10.01
N LYS A 198 -11.07 5.60 -9.89
CA LYS A 198 -11.89 4.59 -9.23
C LYS A 198 -12.06 4.86 -7.76
N LEU A 199 -10.99 5.19 -7.03
CA LEU A 199 -11.04 5.46 -5.61
C LEU A 199 -11.91 6.70 -5.31
N PHE A 200 -11.75 7.78 -6.09
CA PHE A 200 -12.59 8.97 -5.97
C PHE A 200 -14.07 8.66 -6.13
N ARG A 201 -14.43 7.86 -7.15
CA ARG A 201 -15.82 7.44 -7.38
C ARG A 201 -16.36 6.63 -6.21
N TYR A 202 -15.58 5.74 -5.60
CA TYR A 202 -15.99 5.01 -4.40
C TYR A 202 -16.23 5.95 -3.21
N PHE A 203 -15.36 6.94 -2.99
CA PHE A 203 -15.56 7.96 -1.95
C PHE A 203 -16.85 8.75 -2.18
N ARG A 204 -17.10 9.17 -3.42
CA ARG A 204 -18.35 9.90 -3.77
C ARG A 204 -19.60 9.05 -3.55
N VAL A 205 -19.59 7.80 -3.99
CA VAL A 205 -20.70 6.84 -3.77
C VAL A 205 -20.96 6.66 -2.28
N PHE A 206 -19.92 6.48 -1.49
CA PHE A 206 -20.05 6.34 -0.04
C PHE A 206 -20.71 7.55 0.61
N LEU A 207 -20.37 8.75 0.16
CA LEU A 207 -20.95 10.00 0.64
C LEU A 207 -22.31 10.34 0.01
N GLY A 208 -22.87 9.49 -0.84
CA GLY A 208 -24.11 9.76 -1.56
C GLY A 208 -24.02 10.94 -2.52
N ARG A 209 -22.81 11.24 -3.04
CA ARG A 209 -22.56 12.37 -3.94
C ARG A 209 -22.48 11.91 -5.40
N PRO A 210 -22.91 12.74 -6.37
CA PRO A 210 -22.76 12.41 -7.78
C PRO A 210 -21.29 12.36 -8.21
N PHE A 211 -21.00 11.60 -9.28
CA PHE A 211 -19.73 11.73 -9.99
C PHE A 211 -19.86 12.84 -11.04
N GLY A 212 -18.75 13.40 -11.46
CA GLY A 212 -18.72 14.38 -12.53
C GLY A 212 -17.45 15.21 -12.57
N ASP A 213 -16.77 15.28 -11.42
CA ASP A 213 -15.55 16.08 -11.25
C ASP A 213 -14.28 15.21 -11.23
N ASP A 214 -14.43 13.88 -11.33
CA ASP A 214 -13.34 12.92 -11.22
C ASP A 214 -12.25 13.15 -12.27
N GLU A 215 -12.62 13.48 -13.51
CA GLU A 215 -11.63 13.77 -14.56
C GLU A 215 -10.82 15.03 -14.26
N LEU A 216 -11.45 16.08 -13.72
CA LEU A 216 -10.77 17.32 -13.37
C LEU A 216 -9.80 17.12 -12.19
N VAL A 217 -10.26 16.48 -11.11
CA VAL A 217 -9.43 16.22 -9.94
C VAL A 217 -8.22 15.35 -10.34
N VAL A 218 -8.46 14.29 -11.10
CA VAL A 218 -7.41 13.38 -11.51
C VAL A 218 -6.47 14.02 -12.53
N ALA A 219 -6.93 14.89 -13.43
CA ALA A 219 -6.06 15.64 -14.33
C ALA A 219 -5.08 16.55 -13.57
N ARG A 220 -5.52 17.19 -12.49
CA ARG A 220 -4.64 17.98 -11.61
C ARG A 220 -3.60 17.11 -10.91
N LEU A 221 -3.97 15.94 -10.40
CA LEU A 221 -3.04 14.96 -9.82
C LEU A 221 -2.03 14.47 -10.87
N ALA A 222 -2.50 14.13 -12.07
CA ALA A 222 -1.65 13.67 -13.17
C ALA A 222 -0.63 14.74 -13.61
N ALA A 223 -0.99 16.02 -13.53
CA ALA A 223 -0.06 17.12 -13.78
C ALA A 223 1.06 17.18 -12.73
N ILE A 224 0.74 16.92 -11.47
CA ILE A 224 1.77 16.78 -10.42
C ILE A 224 2.68 15.59 -10.72
N TRP A 225 2.11 14.41 -10.98
CA TRP A 225 2.87 13.18 -11.25
C TRP A 225 3.74 13.27 -12.51
N ALA A 226 3.48 14.21 -13.41
CA ALA A 226 4.32 14.44 -14.58
C ALA A 226 5.62 15.19 -14.28
N LYS A 227 5.75 15.82 -13.10
CA LYS A 227 6.96 16.53 -12.71
C LYS A 227 8.07 15.56 -12.33
N PRO A 228 9.32 15.78 -12.76
CA PRO A 228 10.43 14.88 -12.50
C PRO A 228 10.90 14.90 -11.03
N SER A 229 10.77 16.04 -10.35
CA SER A 229 11.24 16.21 -8.98
C SER A 229 10.18 15.76 -7.98
N LYS A 230 10.52 14.79 -7.13
CA LYS A 230 9.65 14.33 -6.05
C LYS A 230 9.38 15.45 -5.03
N ASP A 231 10.39 16.25 -4.69
CA ASP A 231 10.22 17.34 -3.74
C ASP A 231 9.24 18.41 -4.27
N GLU A 232 9.30 18.72 -5.57
CA GLU A 232 8.33 19.61 -6.21
C GLU A 232 6.92 19.01 -6.19
N ARG A 233 6.80 17.71 -6.49
CA ARG A 233 5.50 17.03 -6.43
C ARG A 233 4.90 17.08 -5.02
N LEU A 234 5.70 16.81 -3.98
CA LEU A 234 5.26 16.88 -2.59
C LEU A 234 4.85 18.29 -2.16
N ALA A 235 5.60 19.30 -2.58
CA ALA A 235 5.25 20.70 -2.34
C ALA A 235 3.92 21.09 -2.98
N ASP A 236 3.63 20.61 -4.19
CA ASP A 236 2.40 20.91 -4.90
C ASP A 236 1.14 20.40 -4.18
N TYR A 237 1.18 19.23 -3.54
CA TYR A 237 0.04 18.75 -2.74
C TYR A 237 -0.28 19.70 -1.58
N VAL A 238 0.76 20.21 -0.92
CA VAL A 238 0.62 21.17 0.18
C VAL A 238 0.09 22.50 -0.35
N ILE A 239 0.66 23.01 -1.44
CA ILE A 239 0.30 24.35 -1.99
C ILE A 239 -1.10 24.33 -2.64
N CYS A 240 -1.42 23.30 -3.43
CA CYS A 240 -2.65 23.28 -4.22
C CYS A 240 -3.89 22.86 -3.43
N TRP A 241 -3.73 22.04 -2.38
CA TRP A 241 -4.85 21.50 -1.59
C TRP A 241 -4.73 21.69 -0.09
N ASN A 242 -3.70 22.37 0.37
CA ASN A 242 -3.43 22.55 1.81
C ASN A 242 -3.37 21.21 2.57
N VAL A 243 -2.89 20.16 1.91
CA VAL A 243 -2.69 18.84 2.52
C VAL A 243 -1.60 18.94 3.58
N ARG A 244 -1.84 18.40 4.76
CA ARG A 244 -0.82 18.36 5.82
C ARG A 244 0.39 17.57 5.33
N PRO A 245 1.63 18.08 5.51
CA PRO A 245 2.83 17.30 5.23
C PRO A 245 2.83 15.98 6.00
N TYR A 246 3.31 14.92 5.36
CA TYR A 246 3.37 13.62 6.01
C TYR A 246 4.39 13.61 7.16
N GLU A 247 3.95 13.14 8.32
CA GLU A 247 4.78 12.99 9.51
C GLU A 247 4.82 11.50 9.94
N PRO A 248 5.86 10.74 9.56
CA PRO A 248 5.85 9.27 9.69
C PRO A 248 5.76 8.76 11.13
N ARG A 249 6.14 9.61 12.12
CA ARG A 249 6.18 9.24 13.54
C ARG A 249 4.98 9.69 14.36
N LEU A 250 4.07 10.44 13.77
CA LEU A 250 3.00 11.10 14.51
C LEU A 250 2.28 10.13 15.47
N TRP A 251 1.71 9.07 14.94
CA TRP A 251 0.93 8.12 15.74
C TRP A 251 1.78 7.30 16.73
N ARG A 252 3.04 6.99 16.36
CA ARG A 252 3.95 6.28 17.28
C ARG A 252 4.40 7.17 18.42
N ARG A 253 4.70 8.43 18.15
CA ARG A 253 5.03 9.42 19.20
C ARG A 253 3.85 9.62 20.14
N ASP A 254 2.64 9.77 19.59
CA ASP A 254 1.43 9.98 20.39
C ASP A 254 1.05 8.75 21.24
N ALA A 255 1.47 7.57 20.82
CA ALA A 255 1.37 6.32 21.59
C ALA A 255 2.56 6.07 22.53
N GLY A 256 3.47 7.02 22.70
CA GLY A 256 4.60 6.93 23.63
C GLY A 256 5.74 6.01 23.14
N VAL A 257 5.82 5.70 21.85
CA VAL A 257 6.95 4.90 21.34
C VAL A 257 8.22 5.74 21.38
N PRO A 258 9.30 5.27 22.06
CA PRO A 258 10.56 5.99 22.13
C PRO A 258 11.15 6.26 20.74
N GLU A 259 11.83 7.40 20.61
CA GLU A 259 12.57 7.71 19.40
C GLU A 259 13.80 6.80 19.26
N ASP A 260 13.70 5.78 18.44
CA ASP A 260 14.88 5.07 17.94
C ASP A 260 15.35 5.74 16.64
N ARG A 261 16.41 6.52 16.73
CA ARG A 261 17.02 7.22 15.58
C ARG A 261 17.49 6.25 14.48
N SER A 262 17.72 4.99 14.80
CA SER A 262 18.16 3.97 13.83
C SER A 262 17.04 3.48 12.91
N MET A 263 15.77 3.56 13.33
CA MET A 263 14.62 3.08 12.56
C MET A 263 14.26 3.98 11.37
N PHE A 264 14.66 5.24 11.36
CA PHE A 264 14.16 6.26 10.44
C PHE A 264 15.21 6.97 9.59
N ALA A 265 16.45 6.55 9.66
CA ALA A 265 17.53 7.10 8.82
C ALA A 265 17.27 6.91 7.30
N GLY A 266 16.26 6.10 6.92
CA GLY A 266 15.94 5.78 5.55
C GLY A 266 14.68 6.46 4.96
N VAL A 267 13.89 7.19 5.75
CA VAL A 267 12.58 7.70 5.28
C VAL A 267 12.69 8.85 4.27
N ARG A 268 13.81 9.57 4.22
CA ARG A 268 14.02 10.64 3.22
C ARG A 268 14.24 10.12 1.79
N HIS A 269 14.76 8.90 1.66
CA HIS A 269 14.86 8.17 0.40
C HIS A 269 14.56 6.71 0.70
N TYR A 270 13.36 6.25 0.33
CA TYR A 270 12.96 4.87 0.47
C TYR A 270 13.78 4.00 -0.49
N ASP A 271 15.01 3.70 -0.09
CA ASP A 271 15.86 2.73 -0.78
C ASP A 271 15.50 1.33 -0.29
N LYS A 272 14.58 0.68 -1.03
CA LYS A 272 14.16 -0.71 -0.77
C LYS A 272 15.34 -1.67 -0.70
N LEU A 273 16.39 -1.43 -1.48
CA LEU A 273 17.60 -2.25 -1.51
C LEU A 273 18.47 -2.06 -0.26
N ALA A 274 18.69 -0.82 0.16
CA ALA A 274 19.44 -0.53 1.38
C ALA A 274 18.69 -1.05 2.60
N TRP A 275 17.36 -0.89 2.63
CA TRP A 275 16.52 -1.45 3.67
C TRP A 275 16.54 -2.98 3.66
N ALA A 276 16.31 -3.65 2.51
CA ALA A 276 16.38 -5.11 2.38
C ALA A 276 17.73 -5.67 2.82
N LYS A 277 18.84 -5.03 2.40
CA LYS A 277 20.19 -5.36 2.89
C LYS A 277 20.31 -5.22 4.39
N SER A 278 19.75 -4.14 4.97
CA SER A 278 19.76 -3.92 6.42
C SER A 278 18.94 -4.96 7.18
N GLN A 279 17.83 -5.44 6.61
CA GLN A 279 17.01 -6.50 7.21
C GLN A 279 17.69 -7.88 7.06
N LEU A 280 18.27 -8.17 5.91
CA LEU A 280 19.06 -9.40 5.69
C LEU A 280 20.26 -9.47 6.65
N SER A 281 20.94 -8.37 6.90
CA SER A 281 22.03 -8.31 7.89
C SER A 281 21.54 -8.45 9.35
N LYS A 282 20.27 -8.15 9.62
CA LYS A 282 19.61 -8.27 10.93
C LYS A 282 18.88 -9.61 11.12
N ALA A 283 18.58 -10.34 10.05
CA ALA A 283 17.90 -11.64 10.10
C ALA A 283 18.71 -12.74 10.83
N GLY A 284 19.98 -12.51 11.10
CA GLY A 284 20.81 -13.38 11.96
C GLY A 284 20.65 -13.14 13.48
N GLY A 285 19.87 -12.14 13.90
CA GLY A 285 19.61 -11.84 15.30
C GLY A 285 18.12 -11.56 15.51
N SER A 286 17.43 -12.45 16.23
CA SER A 286 16.09 -12.17 16.76
C SER A 286 16.16 -10.93 17.65
N ARG A 287 15.79 -9.75 17.10
CA ARG A 287 15.54 -8.59 17.93
C ARG A 287 14.25 -8.86 18.70
N ALA A 288 14.34 -9.04 20.01
CA ALA A 288 13.17 -9.00 20.87
C ALA A 288 12.40 -7.69 20.57
N ALA A 289 11.09 -7.81 20.34
CA ALA A 289 10.26 -6.63 20.12
C ALA A 289 10.47 -5.67 21.29
N THR A 290 10.70 -4.39 21.01
CA THR A 290 10.78 -3.38 22.04
C THR A 290 9.43 -3.33 22.75
N VAL A 291 9.43 -3.61 24.07
CA VAL A 291 8.20 -3.52 24.87
C VAL A 291 8.05 -2.09 25.35
N VAL A 292 6.93 -1.47 25.00
CA VAL A 292 6.54 -0.12 25.43
C VAL A 292 5.53 -0.26 26.56
N GLN A 293 5.80 0.36 27.70
CA GLN A 293 4.83 0.44 28.78
C GLN A 293 3.76 1.47 28.44
N ALA A 294 2.50 1.08 28.52
CA ALA A 294 1.38 1.92 28.14
C ALA A 294 0.29 1.90 29.23
N ASP A 295 -0.36 3.01 29.40
CA ASP A 295 -1.54 3.13 30.27
C ASP A 295 -2.84 2.93 29.47
N SER A 296 -3.99 3.18 30.12
CA SER A 296 -5.31 3.02 29.49
C SER A 296 -5.56 3.99 28.32
N SER A 297 -4.82 5.09 28.21
CA SER A 297 -4.96 6.06 27.11
C SER A 297 -4.48 5.48 25.77
N PHE A 298 -3.62 4.49 25.80
CA PHE A 298 -3.15 3.78 24.61
C PHE A 298 -4.31 3.30 23.72
N TYR A 299 -5.36 2.77 24.32
CA TYR A 299 -6.54 2.28 23.57
C TYR A 299 -7.34 3.37 22.85
N ALA A 300 -7.12 4.62 23.18
CA ALA A 300 -7.71 5.76 22.51
C ALA A 300 -6.82 6.36 21.40
N THR A 301 -5.56 5.92 21.29
CA THR A 301 -4.63 6.44 20.29
C THR A 301 -5.01 6.00 18.88
N ASP A 302 -4.67 6.82 17.89
CA ASP A 302 -4.85 6.49 16.47
C ASP A 302 -4.05 5.25 16.07
N LEU A 303 -2.86 5.05 16.67
CA LEU A 303 -2.04 3.86 16.42
C LEU A 303 -2.75 2.57 16.83
N TYR A 304 -3.40 2.55 18.00
CA TYR A 304 -4.13 1.37 18.44
C TYR A 304 -5.38 1.11 17.58
N ARG A 305 -6.14 2.15 17.26
CA ARG A 305 -7.33 2.04 16.39
C ARG A 305 -6.94 1.53 14.99
N TRP A 306 -5.83 2.03 14.46
CA TRP A 306 -5.30 1.53 13.20
C TRP A 306 -4.87 0.05 13.30
N HIS A 307 -4.24 -0.36 14.40
CA HIS A 307 -3.88 -1.76 14.65
C HIS A 307 -5.11 -2.69 14.61
N GLU A 308 -6.18 -2.31 15.30
CA GLU A 308 -7.45 -3.05 15.29
C GLU A 308 -8.02 -3.15 13.86
N ALA A 309 -8.03 -2.04 13.14
CA ALA A 309 -8.50 -1.99 11.75
C ALA A 309 -7.61 -2.85 10.81
N ALA A 310 -6.29 -2.83 10.97
CA ALA A 310 -5.37 -3.64 10.19
C ALA A 310 -5.56 -5.15 10.48
N THR A 311 -5.77 -5.50 11.73
CA THR A 311 -6.07 -6.88 12.14
C THR A 311 -7.39 -7.37 11.53
N GLU A 312 -8.42 -6.53 11.55
CA GLU A 312 -9.71 -6.83 10.95
C GLU A 312 -9.63 -6.93 9.41
N HIS A 313 -8.90 -6.01 8.76
CA HIS A 313 -8.68 -6.07 7.31
C HIS A 313 -8.01 -7.40 6.90
N ARG A 314 -6.92 -7.77 7.60
CA ARG A 314 -6.23 -9.05 7.37
C ARG A 314 -7.17 -10.23 7.54
N ARG A 315 -7.95 -10.27 8.61
CA ARG A 315 -8.93 -11.33 8.88
C ARG A 315 -9.94 -11.46 7.73
N ARG A 316 -10.48 -10.33 7.24
CA ARG A 316 -11.43 -10.31 6.10
C ARG A 316 -10.79 -10.80 4.82
N ALA A 317 -9.58 -10.34 4.52
CA ALA A 317 -8.86 -10.73 3.33
C ALA A 317 -8.57 -12.23 3.33
N LEU A 318 -8.06 -12.79 4.41
CA LEU A 318 -7.80 -14.22 4.53
C LEU A 318 -9.09 -15.05 4.41
N SER A 319 -10.16 -14.65 5.10
CA SER A 319 -11.46 -15.34 4.97
C SER A 319 -12.02 -15.26 3.54
N MET A 320 -11.83 -14.16 2.84
CA MET A 320 -12.22 -14.03 1.43
C MET A 320 -11.40 -14.98 0.55
N LEU A 321 -10.07 -15.05 0.74
CA LEU A 321 -9.18 -15.94 -0.02
C LEU A 321 -9.58 -17.42 0.19
N GLU A 322 -9.78 -17.83 1.44
CA GLU A 322 -10.24 -19.19 1.78
C GLU A 322 -11.55 -19.56 1.07
N ARG A 323 -12.55 -18.66 1.06
CA ARG A 323 -13.83 -18.91 0.34
C ARG A 323 -13.63 -19.08 -1.16
N LYS A 324 -12.52 -18.56 -1.72
CA LYS A 324 -12.18 -18.66 -3.15
C LYS A 324 -11.18 -19.76 -3.47
N GLY A 325 -10.77 -20.52 -2.47
CA GLY A 325 -9.82 -21.63 -2.63
C GLY A 325 -8.37 -21.19 -2.87
N LEU A 326 -8.02 -20.02 -2.33
CA LEU A 326 -6.68 -19.41 -2.42
C LEU A 326 -5.94 -19.47 -1.09
#